data_93a4bc23eaaca7f264f2fcbdf1f2cfe6
#
_entry.id   93a4bc23eaaca7f264f2fcbdf1f2cfe6
#
_cell.length_a   1.000
_cell.length_b   1.000
_cell.length_c   1.000
_cell.angle_alpha   90.00
_cell.angle_beta   90.00
_cell.angle_gamma   90.00
#
_symmetry.space_group_name_H-M   'P 1'
#
loop_
_entity.id
_entity.type
_entity.pdbx_description
1 polymer ?
#
loop_
_entity_poly.entity_id
_entity_poly.type
_entity_poly.pdbx_seq_one_letter_code
_entity_poly.pdbx_strand_id
1 'polypeptide(L)'
;MSSCLIFIKQFPHYFLGSNADLPIVGGSILSHDHFQGGHYTFAMEKAPVIQEFTVKGFEDVTAGIVKWPLSVIRLQSEDVTRVIDLADHILQAWRGYTDEAAFIFAETDGQPHNTITPIARMRDGKYELDLTLRNNITTEEHPLGVYH
;
A
#
# COMPACT_ATOMS: atom_id res chain seq x y z
N MET A 1 7.35 4.48 3.59
CA MET A 1 6.24 4.08 4.49
C MET A 1 6.43 4.56 5.91
N SER A 2 7.63 4.46 6.45
CA SER A 2 7.92 4.96 7.81
C SER A 2 7.64 6.45 8.00
N SER A 3 7.95 7.29 7.02
CA SER A 3 7.69 8.74 7.06
C SER A 3 6.20 9.08 7.26
N CYS A 4 5.29 8.32 6.60
CA CYS A 4 3.85 8.50 6.77
C CYS A 4 3.41 8.22 8.21
N LEU A 5 3.88 7.12 8.79
CA LEU A 5 3.53 6.73 10.15
C LEU A 5 4.13 7.64 11.22
N ILE A 6 5.35 8.14 11.01
CA ILE A 6 5.98 9.11 11.90
C ILE A 6 5.18 10.43 11.90
N PHE A 7 4.73 10.88 10.74
CA PHE A 7 3.90 12.09 10.64
C PHE A 7 2.60 11.96 11.43
N ILE A 8 1.84 10.88 11.25
CA ILE A 8 0.55 10.69 11.93
C ILE A 8 0.69 10.47 13.44
N LYS A 9 1.85 10.03 13.92
CA LYS A 9 2.15 9.98 15.35
C LYS A 9 2.09 11.37 15.99
N GLN A 10 2.56 12.40 15.26
CA GLN A 10 2.52 13.79 15.72
C GLN A 10 1.17 14.47 15.42
N PHE A 11 0.50 14.06 14.36
CA PHE A 11 -0.76 14.62 13.88
C PHE A 11 -1.83 13.54 13.72
N PRO A 12 -2.37 12.99 14.83
CA PRO A 12 -3.22 11.79 14.79
C PRO A 12 -4.59 11.99 14.13
N HIS A 13 -5.01 13.22 13.87
CA HIS A 13 -6.26 13.53 13.17
C HIS A 13 -6.10 13.64 11.65
N TYR A 14 -4.86 13.49 11.15
CA TYR A 14 -4.55 13.58 9.74
C TYR A 14 -4.34 12.19 9.14
N PHE A 15 -4.54 12.08 7.83
CA PHE A 15 -3.97 10.99 7.04
C PHE A 15 -2.74 11.50 6.27
N LEU A 16 -1.86 10.61 5.88
CA LEU A 16 -0.75 10.88 4.99
C LEU A 16 -0.53 9.69 4.07
N GLY A 17 -0.54 9.95 2.77
CA GLY A 17 -0.21 8.98 1.74
C GLY A 17 1.06 9.37 1.00
N SER A 18 1.76 8.40 0.48
CA SER A 18 2.87 8.57 -0.44
C SER A 18 2.45 8.12 -1.83
N ASN A 19 3.00 8.78 -2.87
CA ASN A 19 2.84 8.32 -4.24
C ASN A 19 3.62 7.01 -4.44
N ALA A 20 3.20 6.24 -5.46
CA ALA A 20 3.96 5.10 -5.92
C ALA A 20 5.29 5.55 -6.55
N ASP A 21 6.29 4.69 -6.48
CA ASP A 21 7.63 4.95 -7.03
C ASP A 21 7.78 4.48 -8.48
N LEU A 22 6.70 4.04 -9.12
CA LEU A 22 6.68 3.64 -10.53
C LEU A 22 5.70 4.48 -11.34
N PRO A 23 5.99 4.72 -12.64
CA PRO A 23 5.09 5.46 -13.52
C PRO A 23 3.77 4.72 -13.76
N ILE A 24 2.76 5.44 -14.28
CA ILE A 24 1.41 4.95 -14.62
C ILE A 24 0.53 4.70 -13.39
N VAL A 25 1.06 4.12 -12.32
CA VAL A 25 0.32 3.76 -11.10
C VAL A 25 0.45 4.79 -9.97
N GLY A 26 0.56 6.07 -10.34
CA GLY A 26 0.58 7.20 -9.41
C GLY A 26 1.96 7.82 -9.17
N GLY A 27 3.01 7.30 -9.82
CA GLY A 27 4.35 7.88 -9.79
C GLY A 27 4.48 8.99 -10.84
N SER A 28 4.08 10.21 -10.52
CA SER A 28 4.15 11.35 -11.43
C SER A 28 5.48 12.10 -11.35
N ILE A 29 6.14 12.09 -10.20
CA ILE A 29 7.44 12.69 -9.97
C ILE A 29 8.33 11.63 -9.32
N LEU A 30 9.26 11.06 -10.09
CA LEU A 30 10.08 9.93 -9.65
C LEU A 30 11.44 10.35 -9.06
N SER A 31 11.77 11.65 -9.11
CA SER A 31 13.05 12.17 -8.65
C SER A 31 13.13 12.43 -7.14
N HIS A 32 11.99 12.41 -6.44
CA HIS A 32 11.92 12.61 -4.99
C HIS A 32 10.61 12.05 -4.42
N ASP A 33 10.57 11.84 -3.12
CA ASP A 33 9.37 11.40 -2.42
C ASP A 33 8.27 12.45 -2.47
N HIS A 34 7.04 12.00 -2.71
CA HIS A 34 5.86 12.84 -2.79
C HIS A 34 4.83 12.37 -1.76
N PHE A 35 4.38 13.29 -0.91
CA PHE A 35 3.40 13.00 0.12
C PHE A 35 2.16 13.86 -0.05
N GLN A 36 1.00 13.27 0.21
CA GLN A 36 -0.29 13.95 0.24
C GLN A 36 -0.98 13.65 1.56
N GLY A 37 -1.43 14.68 2.23
CA GLY A 37 -2.08 14.54 3.52
C GLY A 37 -3.19 15.54 3.73
N GLY A 38 -4.02 15.27 4.73
CA GLY A 38 -5.13 16.14 5.08
C GLY A 38 -5.91 15.63 6.26
N HIS A 39 -7.00 16.34 6.55
CA HIS A 39 -7.90 16.06 7.66
C HIS A 39 -9.30 15.74 7.10
N TYR A 40 -9.39 14.65 6.36
CA TYR A 40 -10.62 14.20 5.72
C TYR A 40 -10.74 12.68 5.77
N THR A 41 -11.95 12.17 5.98
CA THR A 41 -12.22 10.73 5.98
C THR A 41 -12.66 10.28 4.61
N PHE A 42 -11.79 9.57 3.89
CA PHE A 42 -12.08 9.03 2.57
C PHE A 42 -12.90 7.74 2.63
N ALA A 43 -13.54 7.42 1.50
CA ALA A 43 -14.33 6.20 1.36
C ALA A 43 -13.53 4.93 1.64
N MET A 44 -12.25 4.87 1.28
CA MET A 44 -11.38 3.72 1.57
C MET A 44 -11.23 3.49 3.07
N GLU A 45 -11.13 4.54 3.88
CA GLU A 45 -11.05 4.42 5.33
C GLU A 45 -12.29 3.73 5.91
N LYS A 46 -13.47 4.02 5.34
CA LYS A 46 -14.76 3.45 5.75
C LYS A 46 -15.01 2.05 5.19
N ALA A 47 -14.23 1.63 4.19
CA ALA A 47 -14.41 0.33 3.55
C ALA A 47 -14.12 -0.81 4.55
N PRO A 48 -14.97 -1.85 4.61
CA PRO A 48 -14.80 -2.94 5.56
C PRO A 48 -13.67 -3.88 5.16
N VAL A 49 -13.08 -4.52 6.16
CA VAL A 49 -12.20 -5.68 5.97
C VAL A 49 -13.10 -6.90 5.70
N ILE A 50 -12.86 -7.60 4.61
CA ILE A 50 -13.65 -8.78 4.21
C ILE A 50 -12.98 -10.09 4.56
N GLN A 51 -11.67 -10.09 4.81
CA GLN A 51 -10.92 -11.26 5.23
C GLN A 51 -9.73 -10.82 6.08
N GLU A 52 -9.64 -11.34 7.29
CA GLU A 52 -8.47 -11.16 8.15
C GLU A 52 -7.50 -12.33 7.96
N PHE A 53 -6.21 -12.06 8.13
CA PHE A 53 -5.17 -13.07 8.11
C PHE A 53 -4.05 -12.68 9.07
N THR A 54 -3.22 -13.66 9.42
CA THR A 54 -2.06 -13.49 10.28
C THR A 54 -0.79 -13.83 9.50
N VAL A 55 0.22 -12.99 9.61
CA VAL A 55 1.53 -13.23 9.01
C VAL A 55 2.47 -13.81 10.07
N LYS A 56 3.11 -14.94 9.75
CA LYS A 56 4.06 -15.57 10.65
C LYS A 56 5.21 -14.63 11.02
N GLY A 57 5.46 -14.48 12.32
CA GLY A 57 6.44 -13.54 12.84
C GLY A 57 5.88 -12.15 13.12
N PHE A 58 4.61 -11.88 12.72
CA PHE A 58 3.91 -10.60 12.90
C PHE A 58 2.51 -10.80 13.46
N GLU A 59 2.33 -11.75 14.36
CA GLU A 59 1.03 -12.12 14.93
C GLU A 59 0.43 -11.00 15.80
N ASP A 60 1.26 -10.06 16.22
CA ASP A 60 0.90 -8.85 16.97
C ASP A 60 0.32 -7.71 16.09
N VAL A 61 0.36 -7.86 14.77
CA VAL A 61 -0.21 -6.90 13.81
C VAL A 61 -1.44 -7.52 13.17
N THR A 62 -2.58 -6.82 13.28
CA THR A 62 -3.80 -7.21 12.57
C THR A 62 -3.64 -6.91 11.08
N ALA A 63 -3.87 -7.90 10.23
CA ALA A 63 -3.82 -7.76 8.79
C ALA A 63 -5.12 -8.23 8.16
N GLY A 64 -5.59 -7.53 7.14
CA GLY A 64 -6.81 -7.88 6.45
C GLY A 64 -6.92 -7.33 5.04
N ILE A 65 -7.77 -7.94 4.23
CA ILE A 65 -8.08 -7.51 2.87
C ILE A 65 -9.28 -6.59 2.94
N VAL A 66 -9.16 -5.40 2.37
CA VAL A 66 -10.21 -4.37 2.35
C VAL A 66 -11.12 -4.58 1.13
N LYS A 67 -12.42 -4.41 1.32
CA LYS A 67 -13.38 -4.37 0.21
C LYS A 67 -13.23 -3.07 -0.57
N TRP A 68 -12.38 -3.10 -1.56
CA TRP A 68 -12.03 -1.96 -2.41
C TRP A 68 -11.83 -2.42 -3.87
N PRO A 69 -12.03 -1.57 -4.88
CA PRO A 69 -11.81 -1.96 -6.30
C PRO A 69 -10.38 -2.42 -6.60
N LEU A 70 -9.40 -1.85 -5.91
CA LEU A 70 -8.00 -2.29 -5.98
C LEU A 70 -7.70 -3.24 -4.82
N SER A 71 -6.64 -4.02 -4.96
CA SER A 71 -6.17 -4.91 -3.89
C SER A 71 -5.52 -4.07 -2.77
N VAL A 72 -6.16 -4.02 -1.62
CA VAL A 72 -5.70 -3.25 -0.46
C VAL A 72 -5.54 -4.18 0.74
N ILE A 73 -4.35 -4.13 1.36
CA ILE A 73 -4.08 -4.79 2.64
C ILE A 73 -4.06 -3.71 3.72
N ARG A 74 -4.87 -3.89 4.76
CA ARG A 74 -4.93 -3.00 5.94
C ARG A 74 -4.19 -3.62 7.10
N LEU A 75 -3.22 -2.89 7.64
CA LEU A 75 -2.45 -3.25 8.83
C LEU A 75 -2.82 -2.35 9.99
N GLN A 76 -2.95 -2.92 11.19
CA GLN A 76 -3.23 -2.19 12.42
C GLN A 76 -2.39 -2.71 13.58
N SER A 77 -1.78 -1.82 14.36
CA SER A 77 -1.12 -2.13 15.63
C SER A 77 -0.95 -0.87 16.47
N GLU A 78 -0.86 -1.03 17.77
CA GLU A 78 -0.44 0.04 18.69
C GLU A 78 1.07 0.32 18.59
N ASP A 79 1.84 -0.62 18.06
CA ASP A 79 3.29 -0.50 17.85
C ASP A 79 3.60 -0.10 16.40
N VAL A 80 4.01 1.16 16.21
CA VAL A 80 4.33 1.70 14.89
C VAL A 80 5.48 0.95 14.22
N THR A 81 6.49 0.52 14.97
CA THR A 81 7.65 -0.22 14.44
C THR A 81 7.22 -1.54 13.81
N ARG A 82 6.29 -2.26 14.46
CA ARG A 82 5.79 -3.53 13.94
C ARG A 82 4.95 -3.36 12.68
N VAL A 83 4.19 -2.28 12.57
CA VAL A 83 3.45 -1.95 11.34
C VAL A 83 4.42 -1.69 10.19
N ILE A 84 5.47 -0.90 10.44
CA ILE A 84 6.52 -0.59 9.45
C ILE A 84 7.22 -1.88 9.00
N ASP A 85 7.64 -2.73 9.93
CA ASP A 85 8.37 -3.97 9.63
C ASP A 85 7.51 -4.92 8.78
N LEU A 86 6.23 -5.07 9.12
CA LEU A 86 5.32 -5.91 8.31
C LEU A 86 5.07 -5.29 6.94
N ALA A 87 4.88 -3.97 6.86
CA ALA A 87 4.70 -3.29 5.58
C ALA A 87 5.90 -3.48 4.65
N ASP A 88 7.12 -3.36 5.17
CA ASP A 88 8.35 -3.60 4.41
C ASP A 88 8.45 -5.06 3.95
N HIS A 89 8.07 -6.01 4.80
CA HIS A 89 8.01 -7.42 4.45
C HIS A 89 7.04 -7.69 3.29
N ILE A 90 5.85 -7.11 3.35
CA ILE A 90 4.84 -7.22 2.28
C ILE A 90 5.34 -6.57 0.99
N LEU A 91 5.96 -5.40 1.06
CA LEU A 91 6.51 -4.71 -0.11
C LEU A 91 7.57 -5.56 -0.80
N GLN A 92 8.51 -6.17 -0.06
CA GLN A 92 9.54 -7.03 -0.64
C GLN A 92 8.93 -8.27 -1.29
N ALA A 93 7.95 -8.88 -0.64
CA ALA A 93 7.25 -10.04 -1.22
C ALA A 93 6.50 -9.65 -2.50
N TRP A 94 5.81 -8.51 -2.50
CA TRP A 94 5.06 -8.02 -3.66
C TRP A 94 5.98 -7.65 -4.84
N ARG A 95 7.12 -7.02 -4.58
CA ARG A 95 8.08 -6.64 -5.63
C ARG A 95 8.57 -7.83 -6.45
N GLY A 96 8.71 -9.00 -5.83
CA GLY A 96 9.14 -10.22 -6.51
C GLY A 96 7.99 -11.16 -6.94
N TYR A 97 6.74 -10.75 -6.78
CA TYR A 97 5.59 -11.61 -7.04
C TYR A 97 5.22 -11.65 -8.53
N THR A 98 5.16 -12.88 -9.07
CA THR A 98 4.67 -13.16 -10.43
C THR A 98 3.57 -14.21 -10.37
N ASP A 99 2.46 -13.94 -11.03
CA ASP A 99 1.36 -14.89 -11.25
C ASP A 99 0.93 -14.77 -12.72
N GLU A 100 1.44 -15.67 -13.54
CA GLU A 100 1.18 -15.67 -14.99
C GLU A 100 -0.30 -15.87 -15.31
N ALA A 101 -1.00 -16.70 -14.52
CA ALA A 101 -2.42 -16.95 -14.71
C ALA A 101 -3.28 -15.69 -14.50
N ALA A 102 -2.85 -14.80 -13.60
CA ALA A 102 -3.50 -13.51 -13.38
C ALA A 102 -2.87 -12.37 -14.21
N PHE A 103 -1.93 -12.67 -15.09
CA PHE A 103 -1.16 -11.68 -15.86
C PHE A 103 -0.44 -10.66 -14.98
N ILE A 104 0.07 -11.11 -13.85
CA ILE A 104 0.89 -10.31 -12.94
C ILE A 104 2.35 -10.71 -13.11
N PHE A 105 3.18 -9.80 -13.58
CA PHE A 105 4.62 -10.00 -13.75
C PHE A 105 5.37 -8.99 -12.90
N ALA A 106 6.31 -9.48 -12.09
CA ALA A 106 7.13 -8.64 -11.23
C ALA A 106 8.00 -7.69 -12.05
N GLU A 107 8.50 -8.16 -13.20
CA GLU A 107 9.31 -7.38 -14.11
C GLU A 107 9.17 -7.87 -15.56
N THR A 108 9.52 -7.00 -16.50
CA THR A 108 9.67 -7.32 -17.93
C THR A 108 10.93 -6.65 -18.45
N ASP A 109 11.86 -7.42 -19.02
CA ASP A 109 13.14 -6.92 -19.54
C ASP A 109 13.90 -6.05 -18.50
N GLY A 110 13.89 -6.46 -17.23
CA GLY A 110 14.53 -5.76 -16.13
C GLY A 110 13.77 -4.51 -15.62
N GLN A 111 12.59 -4.22 -16.18
CA GLN A 111 11.74 -3.12 -15.71
C GLN A 111 10.75 -3.62 -14.66
N PRO A 112 10.78 -3.10 -13.42
CA PRO A 112 9.88 -3.53 -12.37
C PRO A 112 8.45 -3.02 -12.62
N HIS A 113 7.46 -3.82 -12.20
CA HIS A 113 6.05 -3.49 -12.35
C HIS A 113 5.31 -3.36 -11.03
N ASN A 114 5.77 -4.06 -9.97
CA ASN A 114 5.08 -4.10 -8.69
C ASN A 114 5.55 -3.01 -7.75
N THR A 115 4.59 -2.27 -7.20
CA THR A 115 4.83 -1.27 -6.16
C THR A 115 3.62 -1.16 -5.24
N ILE A 116 3.73 -0.34 -4.20
CA ILE A 116 2.66 -0.10 -3.23
C ILE A 116 2.43 1.41 -3.08
N THR A 117 1.16 1.79 -2.98
CA THR A 117 0.76 3.12 -2.54
C THR A 117 0.28 3.02 -1.09
N PRO A 118 1.04 3.55 -0.11
CA PRO A 118 0.64 3.50 1.29
C PRO A 118 -0.19 4.71 1.69
N ILE A 119 -1.20 4.50 2.55
CA ILE A 119 -1.96 5.56 3.21
C ILE A 119 -2.00 5.24 4.70
N ALA A 120 -1.50 6.16 5.52
CA ALA A 120 -1.41 6.03 6.96
C ALA A 120 -2.45 6.91 7.67
N ARG A 121 -3.02 6.41 8.76
CA ARG A 121 -3.90 7.13 9.68
C ARG A 121 -3.88 6.51 11.06
N MET A 122 -4.44 7.23 12.03
CA MET A 122 -4.80 6.65 13.32
C MET A 122 -6.27 6.25 13.32
N ARG A 123 -6.56 5.07 13.89
CA ARG A 123 -7.92 4.60 14.14
C ARG A 123 -8.00 3.92 15.51
N ASP A 124 -8.90 4.41 16.37
CA ASP A 124 -9.15 3.81 17.68
C ASP A 124 -7.86 3.61 18.51
N GLY A 125 -6.95 4.58 18.46
CA GLY A 125 -5.68 4.56 19.19
C GLY A 125 -4.60 3.66 18.57
N LYS A 126 -4.86 3.08 17.40
CA LYS A 126 -3.90 2.23 16.66
C LYS A 126 -3.39 2.93 15.42
N TYR A 127 -2.14 2.63 15.07
CA TYR A 127 -1.61 2.98 13.75
C TYR A 127 -2.24 2.07 12.71
N GLU A 128 -2.82 2.68 11.68
CA GLU A 128 -3.43 1.98 10.54
C GLU A 128 -2.70 2.37 9.26
N LEU A 129 -2.33 1.36 8.48
CA LEU A 129 -1.66 1.55 7.20
C LEU A 129 -2.38 0.72 6.15
N ASP A 130 -2.93 1.40 5.14
CA ASP A 130 -3.49 0.76 3.95
C ASP A 130 -2.42 0.68 2.88
N LEU A 131 -2.15 -0.53 2.40
CA LEU A 131 -1.20 -0.82 1.34
C LEU A 131 -1.97 -1.18 0.08
N THR A 132 -2.04 -0.27 -0.88
CA THR A 132 -2.63 -0.56 -2.20
C THR A 132 -1.57 -1.21 -3.08
N LEU A 133 -1.80 -2.46 -3.45
CA LEU A 133 -0.91 -3.21 -4.34
C LEU A 133 -1.10 -2.71 -5.77
N ARG A 134 -0.03 -2.26 -6.41
CA ARG A 134 -0.06 -1.69 -7.75
C ARG A 134 0.86 -2.48 -8.67
N ASN A 135 0.42 -2.62 -9.93
CA ASN A 135 1.23 -3.16 -11.01
C ASN A 135 1.05 -2.29 -12.25
N ASN A 136 2.15 -1.83 -12.83
CA ASN A 136 2.12 -0.86 -13.93
C ASN A 136 2.30 -1.50 -15.33
N ILE A 137 2.12 -2.81 -15.44
CA ILE A 137 2.27 -3.49 -16.74
C ILE A 137 1.30 -2.91 -17.77
N THR A 138 1.79 -2.73 -18.98
CA THR A 138 1.01 -2.24 -20.12
C THR A 138 1.02 -3.25 -21.25
N THR A 139 0.00 -3.18 -22.11
CA THR A 139 -0.09 -3.92 -23.37
C THR A 139 -0.49 -2.95 -24.48
N GLU A 140 -0.41 -3.38 -25.73
CA GLU A 140 -0.91 -2.58 -26.85
C GLU A 140 -2.40 -2.22 -26.70
N GLU A 141 -3.18 -3.13 -26.12
CA GLU A 141 -4.62 -2.91 -25.84
C GLU A 141 -4.86 -2.03 -24.61
N HIS A 142 -3.92 -2.01 -23.67
CA HIS A 142 -4.00 -1.25 -22.42
C HIS A 142 -2.76 -0.39 -22.18
N PRO A 143 -2.55 0.66 -22.99
CA PRO A 143 -1.33 1.50 -22.90
C PRO A 143 -1.25 2.33 -21.61
N LEU A 144 -2.35 2.50 -20.88
CA LEU A 144 -2.40 3.22 -19.60
C LEU A 144 -2.35 2.28 -18.39
N GLY A 145 -2.11 0.97 -18.61
CA GLY A 145 -2.03 -0.04 -17.57
C GLY A 145 -3.15 -1.06 -17.63
N VAL A 146 -2.80 -2.32 -17.39
CA VAL A 146 -3.77 -3.45 -17.35
C VAL A 146 -4.60 -3.39 -16.06
N TYR A 147 -4.01 -2.93 -14.96
CA TYR A 147 -4.62 -2.85 -13.64
C TYR A 147 -4.86 -1.40 -13.22
N HIS A 148 -5.49 -0.65 -14.08
CA HIS A 148 -5.72 0.78 -13.87
C HIS A 148 -7.14 1.07 -13.37
#